data_75bb524792d84e0c9600b55065494000
#
_entry.id   75bb524792d84e0c9600b55065494000
#
_cell.length_a   1.000
_cell.length_b   1.000
_cell.length_c   1.000
_cell.angle_alpha   90.00
_cell.angle_beta   90.00
_cell.angle_gamma   90.00
#
_symmetry.space_group_name_H-M   'P 1'
#
loop_
_entity.id
_entity.type
_entity.pdbx_description
1 polymer ?
#
loop_
_entity_poly.entity_id
_entity_poly.type
_entity_poly.pdbx_seq_one_letter_code
_entity_poly.pdbx_strand_id
1 'polypeptide(L)'
;MKLYEYQAKRLFSEYSIPVPGGRVVFSAVEAESAIESLGLPVVVKAQVLAGGRGKAGGIRLAGSKDEAMDAVRSLFGEGLKGVAVKSVLIEEPIRYRRELYCSISVARASKSLVAMLSPVGGVEIEDAAADPGKVLRQTLDIEGGVTGGQLRRGASFLRMEGDLQEKELSDILSNLFRLFIEKDCSLAEINPLFVDEKSLLVAGDAKVVIDDNAIFRHGEFSPLAGQEAVDPLETEARKKKLSYVRMGGSIGCIVNGAGLAMATMDIIKFYGGDPANFLDIGGASRSEQVREAL
;
A
#
# COMPACT_ATOMS: atom_id res chain seq x y z
N MET A 1 -6.91 -2.07 6.93
CA MET A 1 -7.03 -2.95 5.75
C MET A 1 -6.26 -2.36 4.58
N LYS A 2 -5.34 -3.11 4.00
CA LYS A 2 -4.55 -2.69 2.83
C LYS A 2 -5.26 -3.08 1.54
N LEU A 3 -5.36 -2.17 0.59
CA LEU A 3 -5.93 -2.45 -0.73
C LEU A 3 -4.88 -2.99 -1.71
N TYR A 4 -5.29 -3.81 -2.68
CA TYR A 4 -4.47 -4.09 -3.86
C TYR A 4 -4.30 -2.84 -4.70
N GLU A 5 -3.23 -2.75 -5.48
CA GLU A 5 -2.95 -1.58 -6.33
C GLU A 5 -4.14 -1.23 -7.25
N TYR A 6 -4.73 -2.23 -7.91
CA TYR A 6 -5.87 -1.97 -8.81
C TYR A 6 -7.09 -1.40 -8.09
N GLN A 7 -7.29 -1.77 -6.82
CA GLN A 7 -8.38 -1.22 -5.99
C GLN A 7 -8.08 0.21 -5.56
N ALA A 8 -6.82 0.46 -5.15
CA ALA A 8 -6.36 1.80 -4.81
C ALA A 8 -6.41 2.74 -6.01
N LYS A 9 -6.01 2.29 -7.22
CA LYS A 9 -6.11 3.06 -8.47
C LYS A 9 -7.55 3.33 -8.88
N ARG A 10 -8.47 2.40 -8.63
CA ARG A 10 -9.90 2.64 -8.84
C ARG A 10 -10.38 3.78 -7.95
N LEU A 11 -10.03 3.79 -6.67
CA LEU A 11 -10.34 4.91 -5.78
C LEU A 11 -9.71 6.20 -6.29
N PHE A 12 -8.45 6.17 -6.73
CA PHE A 12 -7.80 7.36 -7.29
C PHE A 12 -8.60 7.93 -8.46
N SER A 13 -9.05 7.08 -9.39
CA SER A 13 -9.90 7.51 -10.50
C SER A 13 -11.23 8.10 -10.03
N GLU A 14 -11.90 7.49 -9.04
CA GLU A 14 -13.15 7.99 -8.47
C GLU A 14 -12.98 9.38 -7.82
N TYR A 15 -11.77 9.66 -7.33
CA TYR A 15 -11.39 10.96 -6.75
C TYR A 15 -10.66 11.87 -7.74
N SER A 16 -10.72 11.59 -9.04
CA SER A 16 -10.09 12.40 -10.09
C SER A 16 -8.57 12.55 -9.97
N ILE A 17 -7.90 11.55 -9.41
CA ILE A 17 -6.43 11.42 -9.45
C ILE A 17 -6.07 10.63 -10.70
N PRO A 18 -5.26 11.18 -11.64
CA PRO A 18 -4.94 10.51 -12.89
C PRO A 18 -4.16 9.21 -12.68
N VAL A 19 -4.61 8.14 -13.33
CA VAL A 19 -3.95 6.83 -13.36
C VAL A 19 -3.86 6.34 -14.80
N PRO A 20 -2.92 5.45 -15.15
CA PRO A 20 -2.85 4.87 -16.49
C PRO A 20 -4.08 4.01 -16.79
N GLY A 21 -4.46 3.92 -18.07
CA GLY A 21 -5.45 2.97 -18.54
C GLY A 21 -5.01 1.54 -18.22
N GLY A 22 -5.92 0.72 -17.70
CA GLY A 22 -5.55 -0.64 -17.33
C GLY A 22 -6.73 -1.55 -17.01
N ARG A 23 -6.47 -2.86 -16.97
CA ARG A 23 -7.43 -3.90 -16.64
C ARG A 23 -6.84 -4.92 -15.67
N VAL A 24 -7.57 -5.21 -14.60
CA VAL A 24 -7.24 -6.34 -13.73
C VAL A 24 -7.80 -7.62 -14.32
N VAL A 25 -7.02 -8.69 -14.26
CA VAL A 25 -7.36 -10.02 -14.78
C VAL A 25 -7.10 -11.07 -13.71
N PHE A 26 -7.93 -12.12 -13.69
CA PHE A 26 -7.87 -13.20 -12.72
C PHE A 26 -7.48 -14.54 -13.38
N SER A 27 -7.25 -14.53 -14.69
CA SER A 27 -6.81 -15.71 -15.45
C SER A 27 -5.97 -15.29 -16.66
N ALA A 28 -5.21 -16.25 -17.21
CA ALA A 28 -4.46 -16.06 -18.44
C ALA A 28 -5.37 -15.81 -19.65
N VAL A 29 -6.58 -16.37 -19.65
CA VAL A 29 -7.55 -16.15 -20.74
C VAL A 29 -8.06 -14.71 -20.75
N GLU A 30 -8.37 -14.16 -19.57
CA GLU A 30 -8.77 -12.75 -19.47
C GLU A 30 -7.63 -11.80 -19.86
N ALA A 31 -6.37 -12.19 -19.55
CA ALA A 31 -5.18 -11.40 -19.88
C ALA A 31 -5.02 -11.19 -21.39
N GLU A 32 -5.28 -12.21 -22.21
CA GLU A 32 -5.17 -12.13 -23.65
C GLU A 32 -6.10 -11.04 -24.22
N SER A 33 -7.37 -11.05 -23.80
CA SER A 33 -8.35 -10.02 -24.19
C SER A 33 -7.98 -8.63 -23.66
N ALA A 34 -7.40 -8.54 -22.46
CA ALA A 34 -6.96 -7.27 -21.89
C ALA A 34 -5.80 -6.66 -22.70
N ILE A 35 -4.79 -7.46 -23.05
CA ILE A 35 -3.65 -7.05 -23.86
C ILE A 35 -4.11 -6.58 -25.25
N GLU A 36 -5.00 -7.33 -25.89
CA GLU A 36 -5.54 -6.94 -27.21
C GLU A 36 -6.30 -5.61 -27.15
N SER A 37 -7.06 -5.37 -26.08
CA SER A 37 -7.85 -4.14 -25.94
C SER A 37 -7.00 -2.91 -25.60
N LEU A 38 -5.92 -3.07 -24.84
CA LEU A 38 -5.02 -1.97 -24.45
C LEU A 38 -4.00 -1.65 -25.56
N GLY A 39 -3.64 -2.65 -26.37
CA GLY A 39 -2.55 -2.53 -27.33
C GLY A 39 -1.18 -2.73 -26.66
N LEU A 40 -0.12 -2.67 -27.47
CA LEU A 40 1.24 -2.87 -27.03
C LEU A 40 2.06 -1.57 -27.19
N PRO A 41 3.06 -1.35 -26.34
CA PRO A 41 3.49 -2.17 -25.21
C PRO A 41 2.56 -2.08 -23.99
N VAL A 42 2.66 -3.05 -23.06
CA VAL A 42 1.92 -3.06 -21.79
C VAL A 42 2.85 -3.28 -20.59
N VAL A 43 2.41 -2.87 -19.40
CA VAL A 43 3.05 -3.21 -18.13
C VAL A 43 2.20 -4.26 -17.41
N VAL A 44 2.81 -5.39 -17.05
CA VAL A 44 2.20 -6.51 -16.33
C VAL A 44 2.62 -6.43 -14.87
N LYS A 45 1.65 -6.28 -13.96
CA LYS A 45 1.89 -6.06 -12.53
C LYS A 45 1.20 -7.10 -11.66
N ALA A 46 1.98 -7.87 -10.89
CA ALA A 46 1.44 -8.77 -9.88
C ALA A 46 0.65 -7.99 -8.82
N GLN A 47 -0.53 -8.48 -8.47
CA GLN A 47 -1.34 -7.91 -7.41
C GLN A 47 -1.13 -8.71 -6.12
N VAL A 48 -0.24 -8.20 -5.28
CA VAL A 48 0.06 -8.73 -3.94
C VAL A 48 0.14 -7.58 -2.94
N LEU A 49 -0.21 -7.85 -1.69
CA LEU A 49 -0.18 -6.82 -0.63
C LEU A 49 1.23 -6.59 -0.04
N ALA A 50 2.21 -7.40 -0.47
CA ALA A 50 3.61 -7.25 -0.08
C ALA A 50 4.28 -6.06 -0.80
N GLY A 51 5.13 -5.32 -0.10
CA GLY A 51 5.96 -4.26 -0.67
C GLY A 51 7.11 -4.79 -1.53
N GLY A 52 7.73 -3.88 -2.32
CA GLY A 52 8.93 -4.20 -3.11
C GLY A 52 8.65 -5.14 -4.29
N ARG A 53 7.47 -5.09 -4.89
CA ARG A 53 7.07 -5.90 -6.06
C ARG A 53 8.00 -5.70 -7.25
N GLY A 54 8.40 -4.47 -7.54
CA GLY A 54 9.30 -4.16 -8.66
C GLY A 54 10.65 -4.87 -8.53
N LYS A 55 11.30 -4.76 -7.36
CA LYS A 55 12.58 -5.44 -7.06
C LYS A 55 12.46 -6.97 -7.11
N ALA A 56 11.27 -7.51 -6.92
CA ALA A 56 11.01 -8.95 -6.94
C ALA A 56 10.58 -9.48 -8.34
N GLY A 57 10.62 -8.65 -9.40
CA GLY A 57 10.19 -9.06 -10.73
C GLY A 57 8.66 -9.13 -10.93
N GLY A 58 7.89 -8.56 -10.00
CA GLY A 58 6.43 -8.50 -10.08
C GLY A 58 5.88 -7.40 -10.99
N ILE A 59 6.75 -6.58 -11.59
CA ILE A 59 6.38 -5.54 -12.57
C ILE A 59 7.25 -5.76 -13.81
N ARG A 60 6.62 -6.00 -14.96
CA ARG A 60 7.32 -6.32 -16.22
C ARG A 60 6.73 -5.51 -17.37
N LEU A 61 7.60 -4.83 -18.12
CA LEU A 61 7.23 -4.20 -19.39
C LEU A 61 7.30 -5.28 -20.48
N ALA A 62 6.28 -5.36 -21.32
CA ALA A 62 6.20 -6.28 -22.44
C ALA A 62 5.92 -5.53 -23.74
N GLY A 63 6.80 -5.71 -24.71
CA GLY A 63 6.71 -5.11 -26.05
C GLY A 63 5.93 -5.95 -27.05
N SER A 64 5.70 -7.23 -26.73
CA SER A 64 4.95 -8.16 -27.57
C SER A 64 3.88 -8.91 -26.78
N LYS A 65 2.88 -9.47 -27.48
CA LYS A 65 1.84 -10.30 -26.89
C LYS A 65 2.43 -11.53 -26.18
N ASP A 66 3.42 -12.17 -26.78
CA ASP A 66 4.05 -13.37 -26.22
C ASP A 66 4.79 -13.03 -24.93
N GLU A 67 5.58 -11.95 -24.89
CA GLU A 67 6.22 -11.46 -23.66
C GLU A 67 5.21 -11.15 -22.55
N ALA A 68 4.10 -10.50 -22.90
CA ALA A 68 3.07 -10.17 -21.92
C ALA A 68 2.38 -11.42 -21.36
N MET A 69 2.06 -12.39 -22.22
CA MET A 69 1.44 -13.65 -21.81
C MET A 69 2.40 -14.52 -20.99
N ASP A 70 3.68 -14.54 -21.32
CA ASP A 70 4.68 -15.26 -20.53
C ASP A 70 4.86 -14.63 -19.15
N ALA A 71 4.88 -13.30 -19.06
CA ALA A 71 4.88 -12.58 -17.79
C ALA A 71 3.65 -12.95 -16.94
N VAL A 72 2.45 -12.97 -17.52
CA VAL A 72 1.21 -13.33 -16.83
C VAL A 72 1.25 -14.78 -16.35
N ARG A 73 1.65 -15.73 -17.20
CA ARG A 73 1.73 -17.17 -16.87
C ARG A 73 2.74 -17.42 -15.74
N SER A 74 3.92 -16.79 -15.79
CA SER A 74 4.92 -16.89 -14.74
C SER A 74 4.38 -16.37 -13.41
N LEU A 75 3.71 -15.21 -13.39
CA LEU A 75 3.15 -14.64 -12.16
C LEU A 75 2.06 -15.52 -11.54
N PHE A 76 1.15 -16.08 -12.34
CA PHE A 76 0.11 -16.98 -11.83
C PHE A 76 0.66 -18.35 -11.41
N GLY A 77 1.67 -18.88 -12.11
CA GLY A 77 2.23 -20.21 -11.84
C GLY A 77 3.24 -20.23 -10.69
N GLU A 78 4.18 -19.31 -10.69
CA GLU A 78 5.29 -19.27 -9.73
C GLU A 78 4.98 -18.40 -8.50
N GLY A 79 4.02 -17.49 -8.62
CA GLY A 79 3.75 -16.49 -7.60
C GLY A 79 4.83 -15.41 -7.51
N LEU A 80 4.86 -14.69 -6.39
CA LEU A 80 5.85 -13.64 -6.12
C LEU A 80 6.32 -13.70 -4.66
N LYS A 81 7.62 -13.86 -4.42
CA LYS A 81 8.20 -13.99 -3.06
C LYS A 81 7.51 -15.07 -2.21
N GLY A 82 7.16 -16.20 -2.81
CA GLY A 82 6.47 -17.30 -2.11
C GLY A 82 4.98 -17.05 -1.84
N VAL A 83 4.42 -15.93 -2.34
CA VAL A 83 3.00 -15.60 -2.23
C VAL A 83 2.33 -15.90 -3.57
N ALA A 84 1.21 -16.65 -3.54
CA ALA A 84 0.42 -16.91 -4.73
C ALA A 84 -0.18 -15.61 -5.28
N VAL A 85 0.00 -15.35 -6.58
CA VAL A 85 -0.59 -14.22 -7.29
C VAL A 85 -1.97 -14.65 -7.80
N LYS A 86 -3.03 -14.01 -7.29
CA LYS A 86 -4.43 -14.32 -7.64
C LYS A 86 -4.99 -13.40 -8.71
N SER A 87 -4.34 -12.28 -8.96
CA SER A 87 -4.73 -11.31 -9.98
C SER A 87 -3.51 -10.56 -10.49
N VAL A 88 -3.60 -10.10 -11.73
CA VAL A 88 -2.58 -9.32 -12.42
C VAL A 88 -3.24 -8.07 -12.98
N LEU A 89 -2.59 -6.93 -12.83
CA LEU A 89 -2.98 -5.68 -13.45
C LEU A 89 -2.16 -5.49 -14.73
N ILE A 90 -2.84 -5.27 -15.85
CA ILE A 90 -2.23 -4.97 -17.14
C ILE A 90 -2.54 -3.53 -17.46
N GLU A 91 -1.53 -2.70 -17.67
CA GLU A 91 -1.66 -1.25 -17.84
C GLU A 91 -0.89 -0.75 -19.05
N GLU A 92 -1.31 0.39 -19.55
CA GLU A 92 -0.56 1.19 -20.51
C GLU A 92 0.74 1.70 -19.86
N PRO A 93 1.90 1.60 -20.53
CA PRO A 93 3.15 2.14 -19.99
C PRO A 93 3.12 3.67 -20.04
N ILE A 94 3.59 4.30 -18.98
CA ILE A 94 3.76 5.74 -18.93
C ILE A 94 5.19 6.07 -19.39
N ARG A 95 5.32 6.94 -20.40
CA ARG A 95 6.59 7.58 -20.72
C ARG A 95 6.74 8.81 -19.84
N TYR A 96 7.80 8.87 -19.04
CA TYR A 96 7.97 9.90 -18.04
C TYR A 96 9.39 10.50 -18.07
N ARG A 97 9.48 11.72 -17.52
CA ARG A 97 10.76 12.45 -17.36
C ARG A 97 11.25 12.41 -15.92
N ARG A 98 10.31 12.33 -14.95
CA ARG A 98 10.60 12.37 -13.51
C ARG A 98 9.69 11.44 -12.74
N GLU A 99 10.25 10.89 -11.66
CA GLU A 99 9.52 10.11 -10.66
C GLU A 99 9.50 10.90 -9.35
N LEU A 100 8.32 11.19 -8.86
CA LEU A 100 8.08 11.91 -7.61
C LEU A 100 7.42 10.98 -6.60
N TYR A 101 7.44 11.39 -5.35
CA TYR A 101 6.71 10.74 -4.28
C TYR A 101 5.68 11.70 -3.67
N CYS A 102 4.50 11.18 -3.38
CA CYS A 102 3.45 11.91 -2.69
C CYS A 102 2.67 10.97 -1.77
N SER A 103 2.46 11.35 -0.51
CA SER A 103 1.59 10.61 0.40
C SER A 103 0.92 11.49 1.44
N ILE A 104 -0.16 10.97 2.01
CA ILE A 104 -0.79 11.46 3.24
C ILE A 104 -0.88 10.30 4.22
N SER A 105 -0.48 10.53 5.47
CA SER A 105 -0.50 9.52 6.52
C SER A 105 -0.79 10.11 7.90
N VAL A 106 -1.19 9.24 8.83
CA VAL A 106 -1.35 9.60 10.24
C VAL A 106 0.01 9.58 10.93
N ALA A 107 0.46 10.72 11.42
CA ALA A 107 1.65 10.83 12.27
C ALA A 107 1.26 10.67 13.74
N ARG A 108 1.37 9.45 14.28
CA ARG A 108 0.93 9.12 15.64
C ARG A 108 1.63 9.92 16.72
N ALA A 109 2.94 10.17 16.57
CA ALA A 109 3.74 10.92 17.55
C ALA A 109 3.26 12.38 17.70
N SER A 110 2.87 13.04 16.59
CA SER A 110 2.37 14.42 16.60
C SER A 110 0.84 14.50 16.62
N LYS A 111 0.13 13.35 16.61
CA LYS A 111 -1.35 13.27 16.57
C LYS A 111 -1.94 14.14 15.45
N SER A 112 -1.33 14.10 14.27
CA SER A 112 -1.68 14.94 13.13
C SER A 112 -1.66 14.17 11.83
N LEU A 113 -2.27 14.72 10.79
CA LEU A 113 -2.07 14.27 9.43
C LEU A 113 -0.82 14.92 8.85
N VAL A 114 -0.05 14.17 8.08
CA VAL A 114 1.17 14.67 7.42
C VAL A 114 1.13 14.31 5.95
N ALA A 115 1.26 15.34 5.11
CA ALA A 115 1.63 15.16 3.71
C ALA A 115 3.15 15.05 3.60
N MET A 116 3.63 14.07 2.84
CA MET A 116 5.03 13.89 2.50
C MET A 116 5.22 13.96 1.01
N LEU A 117 6.18 14.76 0.57
CA LEU A 117 6.54 14.94 -0.83
C LEU A 117 8.04 14.72 -1.01
N SER A 118 8.44 14.07 -2.10
CA SER A 118 9.85 13.92 -2.47
C SER A 118 10.04 14.09 -3.98
N PRO A 119 11.10 14.78 -4.44
CA PRO A 119 11.49 14.84 -5.84
C PRO A 119 12.09 13.52 -6.34
N VAL A 120 12.20 12.49 -5.48
CA VAL A 120 12.69 11.15 -5.81
C VAL A 120 11.59 10.16 -5.45
N GLY A 121 11.01 9.54 -6.48
CA GLY A 121 10.04 8.45 -6.37
C GLY A 121 10.63 7.12 -6.83
N GLY A 122 9.79 6.06 -6.83
CA GLY A 122 10.20 4.72 -7.25
C GLY A 122 11.12 3.98 -6.26
N VAL A 123 11.41 4.60 -5.11
CA VAL A 123 12.24 4.04 -4.02
C VAL A 123 11.45 4.03 -2.72
N GLU A 124 11.94 3.26 -1.72
CA GLU A 124 11.35 3.31 -0.38
C GLU A 124 11.56 4.72 0.22
N ILE A 125 10.50 5.34 0.72
CA ILE A 125 10.57 6.72 1.22
C ILE A 125 11.47 6.83 2.46
N GLU A 126 11.61 5.76 3.21
CA GLU A 126 12.49 5.66 4.37
C GLU A 126 13.95 5.87 3.99
N ASP A 127 14.37 5.34 2.82
CA ASP A 127 15.72 5.54 2.28
C ASP A 127 15.94 7.01 1.89
N ALA A 128 14.93 7.65 1.29
CA ALA A 128 14.98 9.06 0.95
C ALA A 128 14.93 9.96 2.21
N ALA A 129 14.21 9.54 3.24
CA ALA A 129 14.04 10.28 4.49
C ALA A 129 15.31 10.32 5.38
N ALA A 130 16.31 9.50 5.08
CA ALA A 130 17.63 9.59 5.72
C ALA A 130 18.33 10.94 5.41
N ASP A 131 17.97 11.60 4.31
CA ASP A 131 18.42 12.95 3.96
C ASP A 131 17.26 13.95 4.15
N PRO A 132 17.29 14.80 5.20
CA PRO A 132 16.20 15.74 5.50
C PRO A 132 15.87 16.71 4.34
N GLY A 133 16.81 16.94 3.43
CA GLY A 133 16.62 17.79 2.25
C GLY A 133 15.81 17.14 1.13
N LYS A 134 15.61 15.82 1.17
CA LYS A 134 14.92 15.07 0.11
C LYS A 134 13.45 14.82 0.38
N VAL A 135 12.95 15.10 1.57
CA VAL A 135 11.54 14.89 1.93
C VAL A 135 10.96 16.14 2.59
N LEU A 136 9.97 16.73 1.96
CA LEU A 136 9.15 17.77 2.56
C LEU A 136 8.02 17.14 3.35
N ARG A 137 7.92 17.47 4.63
CA ARG A 137 6.81 17.10 5.51
C ARG A 137 5.98 18.32 5.84
N GLN A 138 4.67 18.22 5.70
CA GLN A 138 3.72 19.28 6.00
C GLN A 138 2.58 18.72 6.83
N THR A 139 2.38 19.26 8.03
CA THR A 139 1.21 18.93 8.86
C THR A 139 -0.05 19.50 8.21
N LEU A 140 -1.07 18.66 8.08
CA LEU A 140 -2.36 19.02 7.51
C LEU A 140 -3.38 19.20 8.64
N ASP A 141 -4.26 20.16 8.49
CA ASP A 141 -5.45 20.32 9.32
C ASP A 141 -6.58 19.44 8.78
N ILE A 142 -7.30 18.74 9.67
CA ILE A 142 -8.37 17.81 9.26
C ILE A 142 -9.55 18.57 8.65
N GLU A 143 -9.89 19.74 9.20
CA GLU A 143 -11.02 20.55 8.76
C GLU A 143 -10.61 21.50 7.62
N GLY A 144 -9.42 22.10 7.74
CA GLY A 144 -8.90 23.09 6.79
C GLY A 144 -8.29 22.50 5.51
N GLY A 145 -7.97 21.20 5.52
CA GLY A 145 -7.40 20.50 4.38
C GLY A 145 -6.00 20.98 4.01
N VAL A 146 -5.69 20.93 2.71
CA VAL A 146 -4.42 21.38 2.16
C VAL A 146 -4.51 22.85 1.78
N THR A 147 -3.78 23.71 2.47
CA THR A 147 -3.83 25.17 2.24
C THR A 147 -3.06 25.59 0.98
N GLY A 148 -3.42 26.73 0.38
CA GLY A 148 -2.70 27.28 -0.77
C GLY A 148 -1.21 27.56 -0.49
N GLY A 149 -0.85 27.87 0.76
CA GLY A 149 0.55 28.02 1.18
C GLY A 149 1.33 26.71 1.13
N GLN A 150 0.69 25.62 1.57
CA GLN A 150 1.26 24.27 1.53
C GLN A 150 1.41 23.76 0.09
N LEU A 151 0.41 24.02 -0.76
CA LEU A 151 0.46 23.67 -2.19
C LEU A 151 1.64 24.36 -2.90
N ARG A 152 1.78 25.67 -2.75
CA ARG A 152 2.92 26.43 -3.33
C ARG A 152 4.25 25.92 -2.81
N ARG A 153 4.36 25.65 -1.49
CA ARG A 153 5.59 25.10 -0.90
C ARG A 153 5.92 23.72 -1.47
N GLY A 154 4.90 22.86 -1.66
CA GLY A 154 5.05 21.55 -2.29
C GLY A 154 5.52 21.66 -3.74
N ALA A 155 4.89 22.52 -4.54
CA ALA A 155 5.25 22.78 -5.94
C ALA A 155 6.69 23.26 -6.08
N SER A 156 7.09 24.24 -5.27
CA SER A 156 8.46 24.74 -5.23
C SER A 156 9.47 23.65 -4.83
N PHE A 157 9.16 22.87 -3.81
CA PHE A 157 10.04 21.78 -3.34
C PHE A 157 10.22 20.69 -4.39
N LEU A 158 9.14 20.29 -5.06
CA LEU A 158 9.17 19.32 -6.14
C LEU A 158 9.69 19.91 -7.47
N ARG A 159 10.00 21.21 -7.51
CA ARG A 159 10.43 21.93 -8.71
C ARG A 159 9.46 21.73 -9.87
N MET A 160 8.17 22.05 -9.62
CA MET A 160 7.15 22.04 -10.67
C MET A 160 7.43 23.13 -11.70
N GLU A 161 7.24 22.80 -12.96
CA GLU A 161 7.55 23.68 -14.10
C GLU A 161 6.26 24.26 -14.67
N GLY A 162 6.00 25.53 -14.34
CA GLY A 162 4.86 26.30 -14.86
C GLY A 162 3.51 25.98 -14.21
N ASP A 163 2.53 26.81 -14.52
CA ASP A 163 1.21 26.83 -13.89
C ASP A 163 0.44 25.51 -14.04
N LEU A 164 0.68 24.78 -15.14
CA LEU A 164 -0.01 23.49 -15.39
C LEU A 164 0.39 22.44 -14.36
N GLN A 165 1.69 22.23 -14.16
CA GLN A 165 2.16 21.21 -13.18
C GLN A 165 1.81 21.61 -11.76
N GLU A 166 1.90 22.91 -11.41
CA GLU A 166 1.49 23.40 -10.09
C GLU A 166 0.01 23.15 -9.83
N LYS A 167 -0.85 23.41 -10.84
CA LYS A 167 -2.28 23.13 -10.75
C LYS A 167 -2.55 21.65 -10.59
N GLU A 168 -1.96 20.80 -11.42
CA GLU A 168 -2.15 19.34 -11.33
C GLU A 168 -1.70 18.78 -9.99
N LEU A 169 -0.54 19.22 -9.46
CA LEU A 169 -0.09 18.82 -8.13
C LEU A 169 -1.08 19.29 -7.06
N SER A 170 -1.61 20.51 -7.19
CA SER A 170 -2.64 21.05 -6.29
C SER A 170 -3.90 20.19 -6.31
N ASP A 171 -4.38 19.83 -7.50
CA ASP A 171 -5.57 18.99 -7.68
C ASP A 171 -5.35 17.58 -7.09
N ILE A 172 -4.20 16.96 -7.36
CA ILE A 172 -3.84 15.65 -6.83
C ILE A 172 -3.75 15.68 -5.31
N LEU A 173 -3.06 16.63 -4.70
CA LEU A 173 -2.93 16.73 -3.24
C LEU A 173 -4.27 16.96 -2.56
N SER A 174 -5.11 17.83 -3.13
CA SER A 174 -6.44 18.12 -2.60
C SER A 174 -7.37 16.89 -2.72
N ASN A 175 -7.32 16.19 -3.85
CA ASN A 175 -8.10 15.00 -4.08
C ASN A 175 -7.62 13.81 -3.22
N LEU A 176 -6.30 13.68 -3.05
CA LEU A 176 -5.72 12.64 -2.17
C LEU A 176 -6.10 12.89 -0.71
N PHE A 177 -6.13 14.16 -0.26
CA PHE A 177 -6.61 14.53 1.06
C PHE A 177 -8.10 14.20 1.22
N ARG A 178 -8.94 14.57 0.24
CA ARG A 178 -10.36 14.26 0.25
C ARG A 178 -10.61 12.75 0.35
N LEU A 179 -9.93 11.95 -0.50
CA LEU A 179 -9.97 10.49 -0.44
C LEU A 179 -9.55 9.99 0.94
N PHE A 180 -8.43 10.51 1.47
CA PHE A 180 -7.90 10.12 2.77
C PHE A 180 -8.92 10.28 3.90
N ILE A 181 -9.60 11.42 3.94
CA ILE A 181 -10.62 11.72 4.96
C ILE A 181 -11.91 10.91 4.73
N GLU A 182 -12.47 10.94 3.51
CA GLU A 182 -13.76 10.32 3.20
C GLU A 182 -13.73 8.79 3.27
N LYS A 183 -12.55 8.18 3.06
CA LYS A 183 -12.36 6.72 3.13
C LYS A 183 -11.69 6.24 4.42
N ASP A 184 -11.56 7.11 5.41
CA ASP A 184 -10.90 6.78 6.68
C ASP A 184 -9.56 6.10 6.49
N CYS A 185 -8.70 6.69 5.67
CA CYS A 185 -7.39 6.12 5.41
C CYS A 185 -6.42 6.34 6.58
N SER A 186 -5.54 5.40 6.82
CA SER A 186 -4.33 5.59 7.64
C SER A 186 -3.11 5.91 6.79
N LEU A 187 -3.16 5.57 5.49
CA LEU A 187 -2.16 5.88 4.47
C LEU A 187 -2.82 5.98 3.10
N ALA A 188 -2.50 7.02 2.35
CA ALA A 188 -2.73 7.12 0.90
C ALA A 188 -1.43 7.61 0.25
N GLU A 189 -0.85 6.78 -0.66
CA GLU A 189 0.49 6.97 -1.21
C GLU A 189 0.48 6.77 -2.71
N ILE A 190 1.19 7.63 -3.40
CA ILE A 190 1.51 7.56 -4.83
C ILE A 190 3.03 7.45 -4.95
N ASN A 191 3.54 6.29 -5.39
CA ASN A 191 4.98 6.06 -5.50
C ASN A 191 5.33 5.03 -6.58
N PRO A 192 5.70 5.50 -7.79
CA PRO A 192 5.94 6.90 -8.16
C PRO A 192 4.70 7.68 -8.62
N LEU A 193 4.75 8.99 -8.42
CA LEU A 193 3.96 9.97 -9.16
C LEU A 193 4.82 10.42 -10.35
N PHE A 194 4.43 10.04 -11.55
CA PHE A 194 5.16 10.38 -12.77
C PHE A 194 4.87 11.80 -13.25
N VAL A 195 5.89 12.49 -13.72
CA VAL A 195 5.75 13.61 -14.63
C VAL A 195 5.98 13.07 -16.03
N ASP A 196 4.93 13.00 -16.84
CA ASP A 196 5.01 12.44 -18.18
C ASP A 196 5.71 13.37 -19.20
N GLU A 197 5.87 12.89 -20.44
CA GLU A 197 6.50 13.68 -21.52
C GLU A 197 5.71 14.94 -21.89
N LYS A 198 4.41 14.99 -21.57
CA LYS A 198 3.52 16.14 -21.79
C LYS A 198 3.46 17.07 -20.59
N SER A 199 4.28 16.82 -19.57
CA SER A 199 4.29 17.56 -18.30
C SER A 199 3.05 17.36 -17.42
N LEU A 200 2.28 16.27 -17.65
CA LEU A 200 1.13 15.89 -16.84
C LEU A 200 1.55 14.98 -15.69
N LEU A 201 0.81 15.04 -14.59
CA LEU A 201 1.06 14.19 -13.42
C LEU A 201 0.15 12.95 -13.45
N VAL A 202 0.75 11.75 -13.33
CA VAL A 202 0.03 10.47 -13.38
C VAL A 202 0.53 9.55 -12.26
N ALA A 203 -0.39 8.97 -11.48
CA ALA A 203 -0.05 8.02 -10.44
C ALA A 203 0.37 6.67 -11.05
N GLY A 204 1.66 6.37 -11.00
CA GLY A 204 2.23 5.12 -11.54
C GLY A 204 1.93 3.90 -10.69
N ASP A 205 1.93 4.07 -9.38
CA ASP A 205 1.49 3.06 -8.39
C ASP A 205 0.61 3.73 -7.33
N ALA A 206 -0.20 2.93 -6.65
CA ALA A 206 -1.15 3.38 -5.66
C ALA A 206 -1.15 2.43 -4.45
N LYS A 207 -1.04 3.01 -3.25
CA LYS A 207 -1.12 2.27 -2.00
C LYS A 207 -2.06 3.00 -1.05
N VAL A 208 -3.16 2.33 -0.72
CA VAL A 208 -4.16 2.84 0.22
C VAL A 208 -4.34 1.83 1.35
N VAL A 209 -4.33 2.33 2.57
CA VAL A 209 -4.63 1.57 3.78
C VAL A 209 -5.79 2.23 4.48
N ILE A 210 -6.89 1.52 4.59
CA ILE A 210 -8.10 1.94 5.30
C ILE A 210 -7.94 1.58 6.79
N ASP A 211 -8.42 2.41 7.69
CA ASP A 211 -8.46 2.08 9.11
C ASP A 211 -9.45 0.92 9.35
N ASP A 212 -8.95 -0.17 9.93
CA ASP A 212 -9.76 -1.36 10.21
C ASP A 212 -10.96 -1.04 11.13
N ASN A 213 -10.81 -0.06 12.03
CA ASN A 213 -11.88 0.37 12.92
C ASN A 213 -12.99 1.13 12.21
N ALA A 214 -12.75 1.59 10.98
CA ALA A 214 -13.73 2.34 10.19
C ALA A 214 -14.45 1.48 9.12
N ILE A 215 -14.02 0.24 8.89
CA ILE A 215 -14.57 -0.64 7.83
C ILE A 215 -16.09 -0.83 7.95
N PHE A 216 -16.64 -0.79 9.17
CA PHE A 216 -18.08 -0.95 9.40
C PHE A 216 -18.94 0.10 8.67
N ARG A 217 -18.38 1.26 8.35
CA ARG A 217 -19.06 2.33 7.59
C ARG A 217 -18.69 2.38 6.10
N HIS A 218 -17.81 1.47 5.67
CA HIS A 218 -17.36 1.31 4.28
C HIS A 218 -17.72 -0.08 3.76
N GLY A 219 -19.02 -0.31 3.54
CA GLY A 219 -19.55 -1.62 3.12
C GLY A 219 -18.96 -2.12 1.81
N GLU A 220 -18.49 -1.22 0.93
CA GLU A 220 -17.80 -1.54 -0.31
C GLU A 220 -16.49 -2.30 -0.10
N PHE A 221 -15.86 -2.17 1.05
CA PHE A 221 -14.61 -2.88 1.39
C PHE A 221 -14.85 -4.18 2.16
N SER A 222 -16.06 -4.44 2.64
CA SER A 222 -16.38 -5.66 3.41
C SER A 222 -16.00 -6.97 2.69
N PRO A 223 -16.20 -7.11 1.35
CA PRO A 223 -15.79 -8.32 0.63
C PRO A 223 -14.26 -8.51 0.58
N LEU A 224 -13.50 -7.47 0.88
CA LEU A 224 -12.03 -7.45 0.85
C LEU A 224 -11.45 -7.70 2.25
N ALA A 225 -12.26 -7.56 3.28
CA ALA A 225 -11.83 -7.80 4.65
C ALA A 225 -11.36 -9.25 4.83
N GLY A 226 -10.12 -9.43 5.28
CA GLY A 226 -9.52 -10.75 5.46
C GLY A 226 -8.82 -11.34 4.22
N GLN A 227 -8.77 -10.62 3.09
CA GLN A 227 -7.98 -11.03 1.92
C GLN A 227 -6.48 -10.69 2.04
N GLU A 228 -6.07 -9.99 3.09
CA GLU A 228 -4.66 -9.83 3.39
C GLU A 228 -4.01 -11.21 3.46
N ALA A 229 -2.79 -11.32 2.91
CA ALA A 229 -1.97 -12.52 3.08
C ALA A 229 -1.49 -12.57 4.55
N VAL A 230 -2.43 -12.84 5.43
CA VAL A 230 -2.18 -13.08 6.84
C VAL A 230 -1.63 -14.49 6.95
N ASP A 231 -0.61 -14.67 7.77
CA ASP A 231 -0.13 -16.00 8.12
C ASP A 231 -1.33 -16.95 8.40
N PRO A 232 -1.35 -18.18 7.86
CA PRO A 232 -2.46 -19.10 8.08
C PRO A 232 -2.83 -19.27 9.56
N LEU A 233 -1.83 -19.25 10.46
CA LEU A 233 -2.04 -19.31 11.91
C LEU A 233 -2.69 -18.05 12.46
N GLU A 234 -2.31 -16.87 11.96
CA GLU A 234 -2.98 -15.62 12.33
C GLU A 234 -4.43 -15.59 11.87
N THR A 235 -4.69 -16.13 10.68
CA THR A 235 -6.07 -16.25 10.16
C THR A 235 -6.90 -17.21 11.02
N GLU A 236 -6.32 -18.33 11.42
CA GLU A 236 -6.99 -19.30 12.28
C GLU A 236 -7.23 -18.74 13.68
N ALA A 237 -6.24 -18.11 14.28
CA ALA A 237 -6.35 -17.48 15.58
C ALA A 237 -7.45 -16.39 15.59
N ARG A 238 -7.54 -15.58 14.54
CA ARG A 238 -8.59 -14.55 14.38
C ARG A 238 -10.00 -15.18 14.36
N LYS A 239 -10.19 -16.33 13.67
CA LYS A 239 -11.48 -17.06 13.67
C LYS A 239 -11.86 -17.52 15.06
N LYS A 240 -10.85 -17.88 15.88
CA LYS A 240 -11.02 -18.30 17.27
C LYS A 240 -11.05 -17.15 18.28
N LYS A 241 -11.03 -15.90 17.79
CA LYS A 241 -10.99 -14.66 18.59
C LYS A 241 -9.76 -14.57 19.51
N LEU A 242 -8.64 -15.12 19.07
CA LEU A 242 -7.34 -15.01 19.70
C LEU A 242 -6.52 -13.89 19.00
N SER A 243 -5.77 -13.12 19.81
CA SER A 243 -4.82 -12.13 19.30
C SER A 243 -3.46 -12.78 19.11
N TYR A 244 -3.16 -13.22 17.89
CA TYR A 244 -1.92 -13.88 17.52
C TYR A 244 -1.19 -13.10 16.42
N VAL A 245 0.12 -12.95 16.59
CA VAL A 245 1.04 -12.43 15.57
C VAL A 245 2.26 -13.32 15.52
N ARG A 246 2.59 -13.84 14.34
CA ARG A 246 3.81 -14.61 14.14
C ARG A 246 5.04 -13.71 14.10
N MET A 247 6.10 -14.13 14.78
CA MET A 247 7.40 -13.48 14.81
C MET A 247 8.49 -14.45 14.39
N GLY A 248 9.69 -13.97 14.13
CA GLY A 248 10.78 -14.79 13.58
C GLY A 248 11.65 -15.51 14.60
N GLY A 249 11.27 -15.51 15.87
CA GLY A 249 12.07 -16.08 16.95
C GLY A 249 11.86 -17.58 17.20
N SER A 250 12.46 -18.07 18.29
CA SER A 250 12.43 -19.49 18.69
C SER A 250 11.68 -19.76 19.98
N ILE A 251 11.28 -18.72 20.73
CA ILE A 251 10.60 -18.87 22.03
C ILE A 251 9.12 -18.54 21.87
N GLY A 252 8.28 -19.59 21.97
CA GLY A 252 6.82 -19.44 21.91
C GLY A 252 6.26 -18.82 23.19
N CYS A 253 5.27 -17.93 23.04
CA CYS A 253 4.62 -17.22 24.13
C CYS A 253 3.11 -17.45 24.08
N ILE A 254 2.50 -17.86 25.19
CA ILE A 254 1.05 -17.88 25.41
C ILE A 254 0.81 -17.12 26.71
N VAL A 255 0.10 -16.02 26.65
CA VAL A 255 -0.02 -15.08 27.78
C VAL A 255 -1.46 -14.64 27.94
N ASN A 256 -1.83 -14.32 29.15
CA ASN A 256 -3.14 -13.81 29.51
C ASN A 256 -3.10 -12.28 29.68
N GLY A 257 -3.49 -11.56 28.62
CA GLY A 257 -3.48 -10.10 28.58
C GLY A 257 -2.32 -9.51 27.77
N ALA A 258 -2.63 -8.56 26.89
CA ALA A 258 -1.67 -7.96 25.97
C ALA A 258 -0.48 -7.28 26.66
N GLY A 259 -0.71 -6.61 27.80
CA GLY A 259 0.36 -5.96 28.57
C GLY A 259 1.38 -6.98 29.11
N LEU A 260 0.92 -8.13 29.61
CA LEU A 260 1.79 -9.19 30.07
C LEU A 260 2.53 -9.85 28.88
N ALA A 261 1.86 -10.01 27.72
CA ALA A 261 2.50 -10.53 26.53
C ALA A 261 3.66 -9.63 26.07
N MET A 262 3.45 -8.32 26.02
CA MET A 262 4.49 -7.35 25.64
C MET A 262 5.66 -7.39 26.64
N ALA A 263 5.38 -7.35 27.95
CA ALA A 263 6.41 -7.44 28.99
C ALA A 263 7.19 -8.76 28.92
N THR A 264 6.53 -9.88 28.63
CA THR A 264 7.19 -11.19 28.44
C THR A 264 8.14 -11.16 27.25
N MET A 265 7.74 -10.58 26.12
CA MET A 265 8.60 -10.43 24.95
C MET A 265 9.80 -9.52 25.22
N ASP A 266 9.60 -8.42 25.96
CA ASP A 266 10.69 -7.51 26.37
C ASP A 266 11.71 -8.25 27.24
N ILE A 267 11.27 -9.07 28.19
CA ILE A 267 12.15 -9.88 29.04
C ILE A 267 12.90 -10.92 28.20
N ILE A 268 12.25 -11.60 27.28
CA ILE A 268 12.92 -12.54 26.37
C ILE A 268 14.03 -11.83 25.60
N LYS A 269 13.73 -10.67 25.04
CA LYS A 269 14.72 -9.84 24.32
C LYS A 269 15.86 -9.37 25.23
N PHE A 270 15.55 -8.94 26.44
CA PHE A 270 16.55 -8.49 27.41
C PHE A 270 17.56 -9.59 27.74
N TYR A 271 17.15 -10.85 27.84
CA TYR A 271 18.02 -11.99 28.07
C TYR A 271 18.61 -12.61 26.78
N GLY A 272 18.50 -11.92 25.63
CA GLY A 272 19.13 -12.33 24.38
C GLY A 272 18.37 -13.38 23.60
N GLY A 273 17.12 -13.70 23.98
CA GLY A 273 16.23 -14.58 23.24
C GLY A 273 15.42 -13.86 22.16
N ASP A 274 14.78 -14.63 21.28
CA ASP A 274 13.89 -14.12 20.25
C ASP A 274 12.49 -14.73 20.40
N PRO A 275 11.43 -13.90 20.63
CA PRO A 275 10.06 -14.39 20.68
C PRO A 275 9.61 -14.88 19.30
N ALA A 276 8.97 -16.04 19.26
CA ALA A 276 8.45 -16.65 18.04
C ALA A 276 7.05 -16.12 17.67
N ASN A 277 6.33 -15.61 18.66
CA ASN A 277 4.98 -15.08 18.48
C ASN A 277 4.56 -14.14 19.60
N PHE A 278 3.61 -13.28 19.30
CA PHE A 278 2.72 -12.68 20.28
C PHE A 278 1.43 -13.52 20.31
N LEU A 279 0.98 -13.95 21.50
CA LEU A 279 -0.31 -14.61 21.66
C LEU A 279 -0.94 -14.21 23.00
N ASP A 280 -2.02 -13.43 22.89
CA ASP A 280 -2.87 -13.04 24.01
C ASP A 280 -4.20 -13.80 23.93
N ILE A 281 -4.48 -14.58 24.97
CA ILE A 281 -5.71 -15.35 25.11
C ILE A 281 -6.83 -14.59 25.82
N GLY A 282 -6.59 -13.32 26.21
CA GLY A 282 -7.55 -12.43 26.88
C GLY A 282 -7.69 -12.66 28.38
N GLY A 283 -7.98 -11.57 29.12
CA GLY A 283 -8.00 -11.56 30.60
C GLY A 283 -9.07 -12.41 31.28
N ALA A 284 -10.08 -12.89 30.56
CA ALA A 284 -11.17 -13.73 31.05
C ALA A 284 -11.24 -15.07 30.29
N SER A 285 -10.06 -15.63 29.94
CA SER A 285 -9.98 -16.82 29.12
C SER A 285 -10.62 -18.05 29.79
N ARG A 286 -11.45 -18.74 28.99
CA ARG A 286 -12.04 -20.04 29.38
C ARG A 286 -11.07 -21.17 29.00
N SER A 287 -11.23 -22.35 29.61
CA SER A 287 -10.42 -23.54 29.31
C SER A 287 -10.42 -23.90 27.82
N GLU A 288 -11.52 -23.63 27.12
CA GLU A 288 -11.61 -23.81 25.66
C GLU A 288 -10.64 -22.90 24.90
N GLN A 289 -10.56 -21.62 25.28
CA GLN A 289 -9.66 -20.66 24.62
C GLN A 289 -8.19 -21.03 24.84
N VAL A 290 -7.84 -21.53 26.04
CA VAL A 290 -6.48 -22.01 26.32
C VAL A 290 -6.16 -23.23 25.44
N ARG A 291 -7.09 -24.18 25.32
CA ARG A 291 -6.91 -25.35 24.44
C ARG A 291 -6.79 -24.97 22.96
N GLU A 292 -7.54 -23.97 22.51
CA GLU A 292 -7.48 -23.50 21.14
C GLU A 292 -6.20 -22.70 20.83
N ALA A 293 -5.55 -22.15 21.86
CA ALA A 293 -4.30 -21.41 21.75
C ALA A 293 -3.06 -22.33 21.70
N LEU A 294 -3.16 -23.56 22.22
CA LEU A 294 -2.12 -24.62 22.16
C LEU A 294 -2.18 -25.37 20.82
#